data_fb1a84606e2171df7d53494ac4a9e96c
#
_entry.id   fb1a84606e2171df7d53494ac4a9e96c
#
_cell.length_a   1.000
_cell.length_b   1.000
_cell.length_c   1.000
_cell.angle_alpha   90.00
_cell.angle_beta   90.00
_cell.angle_gamma   90.00
#
_symmetry.space_group_name_H-M   'P 1'
#
loop_
_entity.id
_entity.type
_entity.pdbx_description
1 polymer ?
#
loop_
_entity_poly.entity_id
_entity_poly.type
_entity_poly.pdbx_seq_one_letter_code
_entity_poly.pdbx_strand_id
1 'polypeptide(L)'
;MATNFFFNNFQSSQEQLLLENLIIESIRIYGQDMYYIPRKLNNYDNVYGADDQSSYENAYSIELYIKSVDGFSGDGDFMSKFGIEIRNQVVFSVAQRRFNEEIGDYTTQVRPNEGDLIYFPLNKKCFQIKYVKIGRAHV
;
A
#
# COMPACT_ATOMS: atom_id res chain seq x y z
N MET A 1 18.64 -7.03 28.54
CA MET A 1 19.90 -6.36 28.83
C MET A 1 19.87 -4.96 28.24
N ALA A 2 20.04 -3.97 29.08
CA ALA A 2 19.94 -2.59 28.64
C ALA A 2 21.20 -2.15 27.91
N THR A 3 21.05 -1.48 26.83
CA THR A 3 22.14 -0.86 26.10
C THR A 3 22.73 0.29 26.93
N ASN A 4 22.00 1.33 27.16
CA ASN A 4 22.44 2.45 27.99
C ASN A 4 21.31 2.84 28.92
N PHE A 5 21.57 2.91 30.22
CA PHE A 5 20.57 3.29 31.20
C PHE A 5 20.05 4.72 31.02
N PHE A 6 20.91 5.63 30.59
CA PHE A 6 20.55 7.03 30.39
C PHE A 6 20.00 7.34 29.00
N PHE A 7 20.19 6.46 28.05
CA PHE A 7 19.78 6.67 26.66
C PHE A 7 19.15 5.42 26.09
N ASN A 8 17.88 5.22 26.41
CA ASN A 8 17.15 4.04 25.97
C ASN A 8 15.93 4.46 25.11
N ASN A 9 16.14 4.53 23.82
CA ASN A 9 15.10 4.92 22.87
C ASN A 9 14.00 3.84 22.71
N PHE A 10 14.30 2.59 23.04
CA PHE A 10 13.32 1.52 22.86
C PHE A 10 12.18 1.55 23.86
N GLN A 11 12.39 2.15 25.00
CA GLN A 11 11.35 2.28 26.03
C GLN A 11 10.61 3.62 25.99
N SER A 12 11.07 4.55 25.19
CA SER A 12 10.43 5.86 25.07
C SER A 12 9.32 5.82 24.01
N SER A 13 8.09 5.63 24.47
CA SER A 13 6.91 5.66 23.60
C SER A 13 6.69 7.01 22.94
N GLN A 14 7.09 8.09 23.58
CA GLN A 14 6.97 9.44 23.03
C GLN A 14 7.91 9.69 21.86
N GLU A 15 9.15 9.20 21.94
CA GLU A 15 10.10 9.30 20.83
C GLU A 15 9.68 8.43 19.65
N GLN A 16 9.17 7.24 19.89
CA GLN A 16 8.62 6.38 18.85
C GLN A 16 7.42 7.03 18.15
N LEU A 17 6.54 7.64 18.92
CA LEU A 17 5.40 8.37 18.38
C LEU A 17 5.85 9.57 17.54
N LEU A 18 6.89 10.28 17.98
CA LEU A 18 7.47 11.38 17.22
C LEU A 18 8.04 10.91 15.88
N LEU A 19 8.77 9.81 15.86
CA LEU A 19 9.30 9.24 14.62
C LEU A 19 8.19 8.80 13.67
N GLU A 20 7.15 8.15 14.17
CA GLU A 20 5.98 7.80 13.37
C GLU A 20 5.32 9.05 12.76
N ASN A 21 5.11 10.09 13.56
CA ASN A 21 4.52 11.33 13.09
C ASN A 21 5.37 12.01 12.03
N LEU A 22 6.70 11.98 12.16
CA LEU A 22 7.61 12.52 11.15
C LEU A 22 7.54 11.75 9.83
N ILE A 23 7.45 10.42 9.88
CA ILE A 23 7.30 9.58 8.70
C ILE A 23 5.96 9.85 8.02
N ILE A 24 4.88 9.90 8.77
CA ILE A 24 3.54 10.21 8.26
C ILE A 24 3.55 11.59 7.59
N GLU A 25 4.12 12.59 8.24
CA GLU A 25 4.17 13.93 7.69
C GLU A 25 5.02 14.00 6.41
N SER A 26 6.14 13.27 6.34
CA SER A 26 6.93 13.18 5.12
C SER A 26 6.17 12.54 3.97
N ILE A 27 5.38 11.50 4.23
CA ILE A 27 4.52 10.88 3.22
C ILE A 27 3.44 11.85 2.78
N ARG A 28 2.86 12.61 3.68
CA ARG A 28 1.85 13.63 3.34
C ARG A 28 2.41 14.77 2.50
N ILE A 29 3.64 15.17 2.73
CA ILE A 29 4.29 16.24 1.96
C ILE A 29 4.64 15.78 0.55
N TYR A 30 5.24 14.60 0.41
CA TYR A 30 5.74 14.10 -0.87
C TYR A 30 4.77 13.14 -1.57
N GLY A 31 3.80 12.64 -0.87
CA GLY A 31 2.80 11.74 -1.42
C GLY A 31 1.68 12.44 -2.17
N GLN A 32 0.82 11.63 -2.74
CA GLN A 32 -0.36 12.08 -3.46
C GLN A 32 -1.59 11.37 -2.92
N ASP A 33 -2.72 12.04 -2.97
CA ASP A 33 -3.99 11.45 -2.62
C ASP A 33 -4.43 10.46 -3.70
N MET A 34 -4.64 9.25 -3.28
CA MET A 34 -5.12 8.16 -4.13
C MET A 34 -6.32 7.48 -3.48
N TYR A 35 -7.02 6.68 -4.25
CA TYR A 35 -8.15 5.93 -3.72
C TYR A 35 -7.78 4.46 -3.57
N TYR A 36 -7.96 3.96 -2.37
CA TYR A 36 -7.84 2.55 -2.05
C TYR A 36 -9.21 1.89 -2.17
N ILE A 37 -9.29 0.81 -2.92
CA ILE A 37 -10.55 0.10 -3.21
C ILE A 37 -10.38 -1.34 -2.73
N PRO A 38 -10.93 -1.69 -1.55
CA PRO A 38 -10.83 -3.05 -1.04
C PRO A 38 -11.70 -4.01 -1.83
N ARG A 39 -11.20 -5.21 -2.05
CA ARG A 39 -11.95 -6.28 -2.69
C ARG A 39 -12.85 -6.97 -1.68
N LYS A 40 -14.11 -7.12 -2.04
CA LYS A 40 -15.07 -7.90 -1.28
C LYS A 40 -15.22 -9.29 -1.88
N LEU A 41 -14.98 -10.31 -1.06
CA LEU A 41 -15.13 -11.70 -1.45
C LEU A 41 -16.60 -12.13 -1.23
N ASN A 42 -17.31 -12.47 -2.29
CA ASN A 42 -18.71 -12.88 -2.22
C ASN A 42 -18.89 -14.40 -2.20
N ASN A 43 -18.05 -15.13 -2.92
CA ASN A 43 -18.12 -16.58 -3.02
C ASN A 43 -16.70 -17.18 -2.98
N TYR A 44 -16.08 -17.14 -1.81
CA TYR A 44 -14.72 -17.63 -1.63
C TYR A 44 -14.67 -19.14 -1.56
N ASP A 45 -13.93 -19.76 -2.47
CA ASP A 45 -13.64 -21.19 -2.45
C ASP A 45 -12.37 -21.46 -1.63
N ASN A 46 -12.54 -22.14 -0.50
CA ASN A 46 -11.43 -22.47 0.39
C ASN A 46 -10.43 -23.48 -0.21
N VAL A 47 -10.89 -24.28 -1.17
CA VAL A 47 -10.05 -25.32 -1.79
C VAL A 47 -9.08 -24.73 -2.82
N TYR A 48 -9.58 -23.85 -3.67
CA TYR A 48 -8.80 -23.23 -4.73
C TYR A 48 -8.27 -21.84 -4.39
N GLY A 49 -8.71 -21.26 -3.29
CA GLY A 49 -8.31 -19.91 -2.88
C GLY A 49 -8.77 -18.81 -3.83
N ALA A 50 -9.79 -19.06 -4.63
CA ALA A 50 -10.33 -18.16 -5.62
C ALA A 50 -11.74 -17.72 -5.29
N ASP A 51 -12.11 -16.53 -5.74
CA ASP A 51 -13.47 -16.02 -5.68
C ASP A 51 -13.94 -15.61 -7.07
N ASP A 52 -14.96 -16.28 -7.57
CA ASP A 52 -15.49 -16.01 -8.92
C ASP A 52 -16.33 -14.74 -8.98
N GLN A 53 -16.76 -14.21 -7.84
CA GLN A 53 -17.69 -13.09 -7.76
C GLN A 53 -17.19 -11.94 -6.86
N SER A 54 -15.90 -11.68 -6.87
CA SER A 54 -15.39 -10.55 -6.12
C SER A 54 -15.91 -9.22 -6.67
N SER A 55 -16.25 -8.32 -5.78
CA SER A 55 -16.75 -7.00 -6.11
C SER A 55 -15.94 -5.91 -5.41
N TYR A 56 -16.00 -4.70 -5.97
CA TYR A 56 -15.37 -3.51 -5.42
C TYR A 56 -16.46 -2.48 -5.20
N GLU A 57 -16.85 -2.26 -3.96
CA GLU A 57 -18.01 -1.43 -3.64
C GLU A 57 -17.65 -0.03 -3.15
N ASN A 58 -16.54 0.09 -2.42
CA ASN A 58 -16.17 1.32 -1.74
C ASN A 58 -14.76 1.77 -2.12
N ALA A 59 -14.54 3.07 -2.10
CA ALA A 59 -13.24 3.69 -2.30
C ALA A 59 -12.92 4.62 -1.14
N TYR A 60 -11.72 4.53 -0.60
CA TYR A 60 -11.24 5.35 0.51
C TYR A 60 -10.04 6.17 0.07
N SER A 61 -10.07 7.46 0.39
CA SER A 61 -8.94 8.34 0.09
C SER A 61 -7.80 8.12 1.08
N ILE A 62 -6.62 7.95 0.57
CA ILE A 62 -5.42 7.81 1.38
C ILE A 62 -4.21 8.43 0.66
N GLU A 63 -3.31 9.01 1.42
CA GLU A 63 -2.07 9.52 0.89
C GLU A 63 -1.05 8.40 0.70
N LEU A 64 -0.53 8.27 -0.52
CA LEU A 64 0.49 7.28 -0.89
C LEU A 64 1.70 7.96 -1.50
N TYR A 65 2.87 7.48 -1.14
CA TYR A 65 4.13 7.92 -1.73
C TYR A 65 4.57 6.95 -2.83
N ILE A 66 4.91 7.51 -3.99
CA ILE A 66 5.44 6.72 -5.11
C ILE A 66 6.93 6.51 -4.88
N LYS A 67 7.31 5.29 -4.58
CA LYS A 67 8.71 4.94 -4.29
C LYS A 67 9.49 4.66 -5.56
N SER A 68 8.93 3.90 -6.47
CA SER A 68 9.54 3.65 -7.76
C SER A 68 8.47 3.39 -8.82
N VAL A 69 8.77 3.78 -10.03
CA VAL A 69 7.96 3.51 -11.21
C VAL A 69 8.84 2.75 -12.19
N ASP A 70 8.76 1.43 -12.12
CA ASP A 70 9.43 0.55 -13.07
C ASP A 70 8.49 0.28 -14.24
N GLY A 71 9.00 0.30 -15.45
CA GLY A 71 8.25 -0.11 -16.62
C GLY A 71 8.00 0.94 -17.68
N PHE A 72 8.51 2.15 -17.52
CA PHE A 72 8.48 3.15 -18.59
C PHE A 72 9.62 3.00 -19.60
N SER A 73 10.69 2.33 -19.21
CA SER A 73 11.84 2.05 -20.07
C SER A 73 12.08 0.55 -20.14
N GLY A 74 11.68 -0.11 -21.18
CA GLY A 74 11.89 -1.54 -21.39
C GLY A 74 10.65 -2.31 -21.83
N ASP A 75 9.49 -1.71 -21.74
CA ASP A 75 8.24 -2.32 -22.17
C ASP A 75 8.20 -2.56 -23.66
N GLY A 76 8.96 -1.78 -24.45
CA GLY A 76 9.06 -1.94 -25.88
C GLY A 76 9.63 -3.30 -26.31
N ASP A 77 10.65 -3.79 -25.63
CA ASP A 77 11.23 -5.10 -25.92
C ASP A 77 10.30 -6.25 -25.55
N PHE A 78 9.58 -6.11 -24.45
CA PHE A 78 8.60 -7.09 -24.03
C PHE A 78 7.41 -7.14 -25.00
N MET A 79 6.94 -5.99 -25.44
CA MET A 79 5.87 -5.91 -26.43
C MET A 79 6.27 -6.50 -27.78
N SER A 80 7.50 -6.30 -28.21
CA SER A 80 7.99 -6.83 -29.50
C SER A 80 8.07 -8.35 -29.51
N LYS A 81 8.33 -8.98 -28.36
CA LYS A 81 8.43 -10.44 -28.24
C LYS A 81 7.09 -11.13 -28.04
N PHE A 82 6.17 -10.53 -27.28
CA PHE A 82 4.93 -11.16 -26.82
C PHE A 82 3.67 -10.46 -27.28
N GLY A 83 3.78 -9.26 -27.81
CA GLY A 83 2.77 -8.58 -28.64
C GLY A 83 1.51 -8.06 -27.96
N ILE A 84 1.23 -8.31 -26.68
CA ILE A 84 -0.12 -8.10 -26.17
C ILE A 84 -0.25 -7.44 -24.81
N GLU A 85 0.74 -7.48 -23.91
CA GLU A 85 0.53 -7.03 -22.53
C GLU A 85 1.56 -6.02 -22.08
N ILE A 86 1.11 -4.77 -21.83
CA ILE A 86 1.90 -3.74 -21.16
C ILE A 86 1.64 -3.86 -19.66
N ARG A 87 2.65 -4.27 -18.91
CA ARG A 87 2.60 -4.29 -17.46
C ARG A 87 3.40 -3.13 -16.89
N ASN A 88 2.70 -2.15 -16.37
CA ASN A 88 3.33 -1.09 -15.62
C ASN A 88 3.38 -1.51 -14.14
N GLN A 89 4.57 -1.48 -13.55
CA GLN A 89 4.75 -1.76 -12.14
C GLN A 89 5.07 -0.46 -11.41
N VAL A 90 4.39 -0.27 -10.30
CA VAL A 90 4.60 0.89 -9.42
C VAL A 90 4.71 0.39 -7.98
N VAL A 91 5.64 0.94 -7.24
CA VAL A 91 5.78 0.67 -5.81
C VAL A 91 5.30 1.89 -5.03
N PHE A 92 4.26 1.68 -4.25
CA PHE A 92 3.72 2.69 -3.35
C PHE A 92 4.15 2.40 -1.90
N SER A 93 4.32 3.47 -1.13
CA SER A 93 4.54 3.40 0.31
C SER A 93 3.43 4.12 1.05
N VAL A 94 2.95 3.50 2.10
CA VAL A 94 1.91 4.04 2.97
C VAL A 94 2.28 3.80 4.43
N ALA A 95 1.94 4.74 5.30
CA ALA A 95 2.08 4.55 6.73
C ALA A 95 0.96 3.66 7.27
N GLN A 96 1.33 2.59 7.96
CA GLN A 96 0.36 1.63 8.48
C GLN A 96 -0.65 2.27 9.43
N ARG A 97 -0.22 3.19 10.28
CA ARG A 97 -1.12 3.90 11.19
C ARG A 97 -2.15 4.74 10.45
N ARG A 98 -1.74 5.44 9.38
CA ARG A 98 -2.68 6.20 8.54
C ARG A 98 -3.63 5.29 7.79
N PHE A 99 -3.16 4.15 7.33
CA PHE A 99 -4.03 3.16 6.71
C PHE A 99 -5.11 2.68 7.69
N ASN A 100 -4.74 2.40 8.94
CA ASN A 100 -5.70 2.02 9.97
C ASN A 100 -6.68 3.14 10.30
N GLU A 101 -6.24 4.38 10.38
CA GLU A 101 -7.10 5.53 10.68
C GLU A 101 -8.12 5.81 9.56
N GLU A 102 -7.70 5.72 8.30
CA GLU A 102 -8.54 6.08 7.16
C GLU A 102 -9.38 4.90 6.63
N ILE A 103 -8.89 3.70 6.75
CA ILE A 103 -9.49 2.52 6.14
C ILE A 103 -9.89 1.48 7.19
N GLY A 104 -9.05 1.26 8.19
CA GLY A 104 -9.28 0.27 9.23
C GLY A 104 -10.55 0.49 10.05
N ASP A 105 -10.96 1.75 10.23
CA ASP A 105 -12.19 2.10 10.94
C ASP A 105 -13.45 1.70 10.15
N TYR A 106 -13.36 1.62 8.86
CA TYR A 106 -14.48 1.26 7.96
C TYR A 106 -14.42 -0.19 7.49
N THR A 107 -13.25 -0.80 7.59
CA THR A 107 -13.03 -2.19 7.19
C THR A 107 -12.30 -2.92 8.32
N THR A 108 -12.30 -4.25 8.27
CA THR A 108 -11.55 -5.06 9.22
C THR A 108 -10.06 -5.20 8.86
N GLN A 109 -9.61 -4.47 7.86
CA GLN A 109 -8.26 -4.58 7.34
C GLN A 109 -7.27 -3.72 8.16
N VAL A 110 -6.20 -4.34 8.61
CA VAL A 110 -5.10 -3.66 9.32
C VAL A 110 -4.01 -3.20 8.34
N ARG A 111 -3.96 -3.82 7.19
CA ARG A 111 -2.97 -3.54 6.14
C ARG A 111 -3.61 -3.72 4.77
N PRO A 112 -3.01 -3.16 3.71
CA PRO A 112 -3.44 -3.47 2.35
C PRO A 112 -3.36 -4.97 2.07
N ASN A 113 -4.33 -5.49 1.37
CA ASN A 113 -4.37 -6.89 0.96
C ASN A 113 -4.02 -7.03 -0.51
N GLU A 114 -3.42 -8.15 -0.86
CA GLU A 114 -3.20 -8.50 -2.25
C GLU A 114 -4.53 -8.73 -2.97
N GLY A 115 -4.65 -8.22 -4.17
CA GLY A 115 -5.89 -8.25 -4.94
C GLY A 115 -6.76 -7.00 -4.82
N ASP A 116 -6.50 -6.13 -3.86
CA ASP A 116 -7.17 -4.84 -3.77
C ASP A 116 -6.67 -3.88 -4.85
N LEU A 117 -7.41 -2.81 -5.08
CA LEU A 117 -7.09 -1.86 -6.12
C LEU A 117 -6.65 -0.51 -5.55
N ILE A 118 -5.76 0.15 -6.27
CA ILE A 118 -5.38 1.54 -6.02
C ILE A 118 -5.69 2.33 -7.29
N TYR A 119 -6.53 3.35 -7.16
CA TYR A 119 -6.85 4.26 -8.24
C TYR A 119 -6.03 5.54 -8.11
N PHE A 120 -5.28 5.84 -9.17
CA PHE A 120 -4.47 7.04 -9.25
C PHE A 120 -5.18 8.09 -10.12
N PRO A 121 -5.75 9.14 -9.51
CA PRO A 121 -6.61 10.07 -10.24
C PRO A 121 -5.87 10.95 -11.23
N LEU A 122 -4.58 11.21 -11.03
CA LEU A 122 -3.80 12.08 -11.90
C LEU A 122 -3.72 11.56 -13.33
N ASN A 123 -3.46 10.28 -13.48
CA ASN A 123 -3.39 9.64 -14.81
C ASN A 123 -4.59 8.73 -15.11
N LYS A 124 -5.57 8.70 -14.21
CA LYS A 124 -6.79 7.88 -14.31
C LYS A 124 -6.52 6.40 -14.51
N LYS A 125 -5.46 5.90 -13.88
CA LYS A 125 -5.09 4.48 -13.93
C LYS A 125 -5.44 3.78 -12.63
N CYS A 126 -5.81 2.52 -12.77
CA CYS A 126 -6.08 1.64 -11.66
C CYS A 126 -5.00 0.55 -11.60
N PHE A 127 -4.44 0.32 -10.43
CA PHE A 127 -3.42 -0.68 -10.19
C PHE A 127 -3.94 -1.73 -9.23
N GLN A 128 -3.69 -2.99 -9.56
CA GLN A 128 -3.98 -4.09 -8.65
C GLN A 128 -2.76 -4.38 -7.77
N ILE A 129 -3.00 -4.52 -6.48
CA ILE A 129 -1.95 -4.88 -5.53
C ILE A 129 -1.60 -6.35 -5.74
N LYS A 130 -0.37 -6.61 -6.14
CA LYS A 130 0.16 -7.97 -6.33
C LYS A 130 0.96 -8.46 -5.14
N TYR A 131 1.62 -7.56 -4.44
CA TYR A 131 2.49 -7.90 -3.33
C TYR A 131 2.50 -6.79 -2.30
N VAL A 132 2.39 -7.17 -1.03
CA VAL A 132 2.46 -6.24 0.10
C VAL A 132 3.65 -6.62 0.95
N LYS A 133 4.61 -5.70 1.06
CA LYS A 133 5.76 -5.86 1.93
C LYS A 133 5.56 -4.99 3.17
N ILE A 134 5.57 -5.63 4.32
CA ILE A 134 5.59 -4.91 5.58
C ILE A 134 7.00 -4.34 5.75
N GLY A 135 7.08 -3.02 5.81
CA GLY A 135 8.33 -2.33 5.96
C GLY A 135 8.96 -2.55 7.32
N ARG A 136 10.21 -2.16 7.42
CA ARG A 136 10.97 -2.30 8.66
C ARG A 136 10.39 -1.41 9.75
N ALA A 137 10.37 -1.93 10.91
CA ALA A 137 10.26 -1.42 12.28
C ALA A 137 9.47 -0.13 12.57
N HIS A 138 9.32 0.78 11.69
CA HIS A 138 8.67 2.07 11.92
C HIS A 138 7.62 2.40 10.88
N VAL A 139 7.20 1.40 10.23
CA VAL A 139 6.16 1.52 9.21
C VAL A 139 5.06 0.53 9.50
#